data_22a01ae79adeb7bfd37a25a219906db1
#
_entry.id   22a01ae79adeb7bfd37a25a219906db1
#
_cell.length_a   1.000
_cell.length_b   1.000
_cell.length_c   1.000
_cell.angle_alpha   90.00
_cell.angle_beta   90.00
_cell.angle_gamma   90.00
#
_symmetry.space_group_name_H-M   'P 1'
#
loop_
_entity.id
_entity.type
_entity.pdbx_description
1 polymer ?
#
loop_
_entity_poly.entity_id
_entity_poly.type
_entity_poly.pdbx_seq_one_letter_code
_entity_poly.pdbx_strand_id
1 'polypeptide(L)'
;METNDNNEFIEEMEIQIHKLSTHIRNKLEFVKNVSKNYKKDSPPLKIQVEQNYNSNYFIGISAKRMSISEYGNSIIAVEANGIIFEYRSNEFKFIKTEKITISELINNIQIDAKSRIFLVLSIWKLIDKIIKKYKNQDFFFMMDIPPYISPNLLRLVKFNLEENLRCHMEDLQNLSEKIENLNLCLISKNFRASFTNFKSLEENKQQWLSISEKIGSNYEGYFLKNYLNKIGDRTPFFCFDNNINEYKPNFGEKGFIFCYFLGPNNKIYQFEMPARYGDVSVASDLLNKLFFCLINSPFDLPLPLKTAKKQISSKFLNNYLNIIAKATGFKE
;
A
#
# COMPACT_ATOMS: atom_id res chain seq x y z
N MET A 1 2.25 -11.15 55.46
CA MET A 1 0.99 -11.39 54.72
C MET A 1 1.14 -11.09 53.21
N GLU A 2 1.98 -10.13 52.80
CA GLU A 2 2.14 -9.71 51.40
C GLU A 2 2.87 -10.75 50.46
N THR A 3 3.59 -11.72 51.00
CA THR A 3 4.35 -12.69 50.16
C THR A 3 3.51 -13.82 49.60
N ASN A 4 2.37 -14.19 50.24
CA ASN A 4 1.50 -15.23 49.77
C ASN A 4 0.61 -14.78 48.60
N ASP A 5 0.11 -13.55 48.64
CA ASP A 5 -0.76 -13.00 47.59
C ASP A 5 -0.04 -12.85 46.25
N ASN A 6 1.28 -12.54 46.30
CA ASN A 6 2.10 -12.46 45.08
C ASN A 6 2.36 -13.83 44.43
N ASN A 7 2.50 -14.88 45.21
CA ASN A 7 2.73 -16.22 44.66
C ASN A 7 1.45 -16.78 44.02
N GLU A 8 0.29 -16.59 44.65
CA GLU A 8 -1.01 -17.01 44.13
C GLU A 8 -1.34 -16.29 42.79
N PHE A 9 -1.06 -14.98 42.72
CA PHE A 9 -1.18 -14.20 41.47
C PHE A 9 -0.26 -14.70 40.36
N ILE A 10 0.99 -15.07 40.68
CA ILE A 10 1.95 -15.60 39.69
C ILE A 10 1.46 -16.95 39.17
N GLU A 11 1.00 -17.86 40.03
CA GLU A 11 0.46 -19.15 39.64
C GLU A 11 -0.79 -19.00 38.75
N GLU A 12 -1.69 -18.09 39.06
CA GLU A 12 -2.85 -17.81 38.22
C GLU A 12 -2.45 -17.27 36.83
N MET A 13 -1.47 -16.37 36.78
CA MET A 13 -0.92 -15.85 35.51
C MET A 13 -0.29 -16.99 34.67
N GLU A 14 0.50 -17.87 35.27
CA GLU A 14 1.12 -18.99 34.57
C GLU A 14 0.06 -19.93 34.00
N ILE A 15 -0.99 -20.25 34.74
CA ILE A 15 -2.11 -21.06 34.27
C ILE A 15 -2.82 -20.39 33.08
N GLN A 16 -3.07 -19.08 33.14
CA GLN A 16 -3.69 -18.33 32.05
C GLN A 16 -2.80 -18.30 30.81
N ILE A 17 -1.50 -18.04 30.96
CA ILE A 17 -0.52 -18.07 29.88
C ILE A 17 -0.49 -19.46 29.22
N HIS A 18 -0.47 -20.52 30.02
CA HIS A 18 -0.47 -21.88 29.49
C HIS A 18 -1.73 -22.19 28.68
N LYS A 19 -2.92 -21.85 29.21
CA LYS A 19 -4.19 -22.02 28.50
C LYS A 19 -4.23 -21.25 27.19
N LEU A 20 -3.81 -19.99 27.22
CA LEU A 20 -3.78 -19.13 26.02
C LEU A 20 -2.79 -19.67 24.98
N SER A 21 -1.58 -20.06 25.40
CA SER A 21 -0.56 -20.61 24.51
C SER A 21 -1.01 -21.92 23.84
N THR A 22 -1.68 -22.79 24.60
CA THR A 22 -2.25 -24.01 24.07
C THR A 22 -3.37 -23.74 23.06
N HIS A 23 -4.27 -22.82 23.38
CA HIS A 23 -5.33 -22.39 22.45
C HIS A 23 -4.77 -21.84 21.14
N ILE A 24 -3.79 -20.93 21.22
CA ILE A 24 -3.14 -20.36 20.04
C ILE A 24 -2.46 -21.46 19.22
N ARG A 25 -1.72 -22.35 19.84
CA ARG A 25 -1.04 -23.47 19.17
C ARG A 25 -2.03 -24.37 18.41
N ASN A 26 -3.11 -24.77 19.05
CA ASN A 26 -4.15 -25.60 18.44
C ASN A 26 -4.80 -24.88 17.24
N LYS A 27 -5.07 -23.57 17.37
CA LYS A 27 -5.62 -22.76 16.27
C LYS A 27 -4.64 -22.65 15.10
N LEU A 28 -3.35 -22.41 15.34
CA LEU A 28 -2.32 -22.37 14.32
C LEU A 28 -2.17 -23.71 13.58
N GLU A 29 -2.22 -24.83 14.30
CA GLU A 29 -2.18 -26.17 13.70
C GLU A 29 -3.42 -26.41 12.83
N PHE A 30 -4.60 -26.06 13.32
CA PHE A 30 -5.82 -26.10 12.53
C PHE A 30 -5.69 -25.30 11.22
N VAL A 31 -5.24 -24.05 11.29
CA VAL A 31 -5.06 -23.20 10.10
C VAL A 31 -4.03 -23.79 9.13
N LYS A 32 -2.95 -24.37 9.65
CA LYS A 32 -1.95 -25.07 8.83
C LYS A 32 -2.55 -26.25 8.09
N ASN A 33 -3.41 -27.05 8.74
CA ASN A 33 -4.08 -28.19 8.11
C ASN A 33 -5.09 -27.73 7.06
N VAL A 34 -5.87 -26.69 7.34
CA VAL A 34 -6.76 -26.06 6.34
C VAL A 34 -5.98 -25.61 5.11
N SER A 35 -4.84 -24.93 5.32
CA SER A 35 -3.98 -24.48 4.23
C SER A 35 -3.43 -25.63 3.38
N LYS A 36 -2.96 -26.71 4.00
CA LYS A 36 -2.44 -27.90 3.31
C LYS A 36 -3.52 -28.62 2.49
N ASN A 37 -4.71 -28.76 3.06
CA ASN A 37 -5.82 -29.42 2.37
C ASN A 37 -6.27 -28.56 1.17
N TYR A 38 -6.47 -27.28 1.39
CA TYR A 38 -6.86 -26.37 0.32
C TYR A 38 -5.84 -26.36 -0.83
N LYS A 39 -4.53 -26.38 -0.52
CA LYS A 39 -3.48 -26.42 -1.52
C LYS A 39 -3.48 -27.67 -2.41
N LYS A 40 -4.00 -28.82 -1.93
CA LYS A 40 -4.16 -30.02 -2.74
C LYS A 40 -5.24 -29.85 -3.79
N ASP A 41 -6.34 -29.18 -3.42
CA ASP A 41 -7.51 -29.01 -4.29
C ASP A 41 -7.35 -27.79 -5.20
N SER A 42 -6.64 -26.76 -4.75
CA SER A 42 -6.41 -25.50 -5.45
C SER A 42 -4.97 -25.03 -5.20
N PRO A 43 -4.00 -25.47 -6.00
CA PRO A 43 -2.60 -25.10 -5.84
C PRO A 43 -2.39 -23.61 -6.13
N PRO A 44 -1.35 -22.99 -5.51
CA PRO A 44 -0.99 -21.61 -5.82
C PRO A 44 -0.70 -21.41 -7.30
N LEU A 45 -1.15 -20.30 -7.84
CA LEU A 45 -0.81 -19.85 -9.17
C LEU A 45 0.65 -19.39 -9.22
N LYS A 46 1.21 -19.26 -10.43
CA LYS A 46 2.60 -18.83 -10.63
C LYS A 46 2.67 -17.47 -11.29
N ILE A 47 3.60 -16.66 -10.83
CA ILE A 47 4.01 -15.44 -11.52
C ILE A 47 4.92 -15.85 -12.67
N GLN A 48 4.62 -15.37 -13.88
CA GLN A 48 5.43 -15.62 -15.08
C GLN A 48 6.30 -14.41 -15.32
N VAL A 49 7.62 -14.57 -15.20
CA VAL A 49 8.57 -13.48 -15.46
C VAL A 49 9.00 -13.55 -16.90
N GLU A 50 8.66 -12.54 -17.67
CA GLU A 50 9.23 -12.37 -19.00
C GLU A 50 10.72 -11.99 -18.89
N GLN A 51 11.53 -12.49 -19.81
CA GLN A 51 12.98 -12.26 -19.76
C GLN A 51 13.41 -10.93 -20.39
N ASN A 52 12.52 -10.24 -21.10
CA ASN A 52 12.92 -9.08 -21.88
C ASN A 52 12.07 -7.83 -21.57
N TYR A 53 12.56 -7.03 -20.64
CA TYR A 53 12.02 -5.70 -20.32
C TYR A 53 12.96 -4.57 -20.76
N ASN A 54 13.79 -4.79 -21.78
CA ASN A 54 14.73 -3.78 -22.27
C ASN A 54 14.00 -2.53 -22.74
N SER A 55 14.56 -1.37 -22.42
CA SER A 55 14.03 -0.03 -22.73
C SER A 55 12.75 0.37 -22.01
N ASN A 56 12.34 -0.38 -20.97
CA ASN A 56 11.25 0.02 -20.11
C ASN A 56 11.73 0.97 -19.00
N TYR A 57 10.88 1.94 -18.69
CA TYR A 57 11.13 2.89 -17.60
C TYR A 57 10.36 2.47 -16.34
N PHE A 58 11.08 2.29 -15.26
CA PHE A 58 10.58 1.88 -13.96
C PHE A 58 10.66 3.04 -12.98
N ILE A 59 9.53 3.42 -12.40
CA ILE A 59 9.44 4.57 -11.51
C ILE A 59 8.98 4.11 -10.14
N GLY A 60 9.83 4.34 -9.14
CA GLY A 60 9.46 4.20 -7.74
C GLY A 60 8.97 5.53 -7.19
N ILE A 61 7.75 5.57 -6.66
CA ILE A 61 7.20 6.75 -6.00
C ILE A 61 7.01 6.46 -4.51
N SER A 62 7.55 7.33 -3.68
CA SER A 62 7.30 7.37 -2.24
C SER A 62 7.00 8.79 -1.80
N ALA A 63 6.21 8.93 -0.74
CA ALA A 63 5.85 10.23 -0.20
C ALA A 63 5.89 10.22 1.33
N LYS A 64 6.12 11.39 1.92
CA LYS A 64 6.14 11.57 3.37
C LYS A 64 5.46 12.86 3.75
N ARG A 65 4.77 12.84 4.88
CA ARG A 65 4.14 14.02 5.47
C ARG A 65 4.72 14.29 6.84
N MET A 66 4.75 15.55 7.22
CA MET A 66 5.07 16.05 8.56
C MET A 66 4.20 17.24 8.87
N SER A 67 3.97 17.50 10.16
CA SER A 67 3.20 18.66 10.62
C SER A 67 3.80 19.23 11.88
N ILE A 68 3.62 20.53 12.06
CA ILE A 68 3.84 21.26 13.31
C ILE A 68 2.50 21.88 13.69
N SER A 69 2.07 21.67 14.94
CA SER A 69 0.78 22.16 15.44
C SER A 69 1.00 23.16 16.56
N GLU A 70 0.30 24.30 16.49
CA GLU A 70 0.33 25.34 17.51
C GLU A 70 -0.96 26.17 17.48
N TYR A 71 -1.45 26.59 18.62
CA TYR A 71 -2.62 27.47 18.77
C TYR A 71 -3.87 27.07 17.95
N GLY A 72 -4.18 25.77 17.90
CA GLY A 72 -5.34 25.26 17.16
C GLY A 72 -5.16 25.15 15.63
N ASN A 73 -4.00 25.50 15.11
CA ASN A 73 -3.62 25.37 13.69
C ASN A 73 -2.44 24.42 13.50
N SER A 74 -2.24 23.98 12.26
CA SER A 74 -1.10 23.15 11.87
C SER A 74 -0.56 23.57 10.52
N ILE A 75 0.76 23.60 10.42
CA ILE A 75 1.45 23.65 9.14
C ILE A 75 1.77 22.20 8.74
N ILE A 76 1.26 21.78 7.59
CA ILE A 76 1.58 20.48 7.01
C ILE A 76 2.59 20.68 5.88
N ALA A 77 3.60 19.84 5.83
CA ALA A 77 4.49 19.71 4.68
C ALA A 77 4.48 18.26 4.18
N VAL A 78 4.38 18.12 2.87
CA VAL A 78 4.39 16.83 2.19
C VAL A 78 5.43 16.88 1.09
N GLU A 79 6.25 15.83 1.00
CA GLU A 79 7.19 15.61 -0.10
C GLU A 79 6.87 14.28 -0.78
N ALA A 80 6.73 14.31 -2.12
CA ALA A 80 6.67 13.12 -2.97
C ALA A 80 7.91 13.08 -3.87
N ASN A 81 8.57 11.93 -3.89
CA ASN A 81 9.75 11.64 -4.71
C ASN A 81 9.45 10.55 -5.72
N GLY A 82 9.77 10.80 -6.99
CA GLY A 82 9.76 9.83 -8.07
C GLY A 82 11.18 9.58 -8.57
N ILE A 83 11.62 8.34 -8.50
CA ILE A 83 12.94 7.92 -8.99
C ILE A 83 12.74 7.11 -10.27
N ILE A 84 13.34 7.61 -11.34
CA ILE A 84 13.22 7.03 -12.68
C ILE A 84 14.47 6.18 -12.96
N PHE A 85 14.25 4.93 -13.29
CA PHE A 85 15.25 4.01 -13.80
C PHE A 85 14.85 3.52 -15.19
N GLU A 86 15.82 3.33 -16.07
CA GLU A 86 15.69 2.58 -17.31
C GLU A 86 16.32 1.19 -17.12
N TYR A 87 15.62 0.15 -17.54
CA TYR A 87 16.22 -1.19 -17.62
C TYR A 87 16.85 -1.37 -18.99
N ARG A 88 18.19 -1.47 -19.01
CA ARG A 88 18.96 -1.61 -20.25
C ARG A 88 20.18 -2.46 -20.01
N SER A 89 20.49 -3.36 -20.95
CA SER A 89 21.65 -4.26 -20.88
C SER A 89 21.69 -5.09 -19.58
N ASN A 90 20.52 -5.61 -19.16
CA ASN A 90 20.32 -6.41 -17.96
C ASN A 90 20.58 -5.67 -16.63
N GLU A 91 20.56 -4.35 -16.63
CA GLU A 91 20.79 -3.53 -15.45
C GLU A 91 19.80 -2.37 -15.33
N PHE A 92 19.49 -2.02 -14.08
CA PHE A 92 18.74 -0.79 -13.77
C PHE A 92 19.69 0.40 -13.76
N LYS A 93 19.54 1.30 -14.74
CA LYS A 93 20.32 2.55 -14.83
C LYS A 93 19.48 3.70 -14.28
N PHE A 94 20.01 4.39 -13.28
CA PHE A 94 19.40 5.61 -12.74
C PHE A 94 19.39 6.70 -13.84
N ILE A 95 18.21 7.29 -14.05
CA ILE A 95 18.03 8.41 -15.00
C ILE A 95 17.90 9.71 -14.23
N LYS A 96 16.91 9.82 -13.34
CA LYS A 96 16.62 11.09 -12.67
C LYS A 96 15.72 10.94 -11.45
N THR A 97 15.77 11.96 -10.59
CA THR A 97 14.82 12.20 -9.51
C THR A 97 13.89 13.34 -9.86
N GLU A 98 12.60 13.17 -9.71
CA GLU A 98 11.58 14.21 -9.75
C GLU A 98 10.95 14.35 -8.37
N LYS A 99 10.60 15.58 -7.97
CA LYS A 99 10.07 15.89 -6.64
C LYS A 99 8.92 16.87 -6.72
N ILE A 100 8.00 16.73 -5.77
CA ILE A 100 6.95 17.70 -5.45
C ILE A 100 6.93 17.91 -3.95
N THR A 101 6.86 19.17 -3.53
CA THR A 101 6.66 19.55 -2.13
C THR A 101 5.41 20.44 -2.06
N ILE A 102 4.52 20.14 -1.13
CA ILE A 102 3.31 20.93 -0.83
C ILE A 102 3.38 21.29 0.65
N SER A 103 3.08 22.57 0.96
CA SER A 103 2.90 23.00 2.35
C SER A 103 1.65 23.85 2.47
N GLU A 104 0.88 23.60 3.54
CA GLU A 104 -0.37 24.29 3.81
C GLU A 104 -0.56 24.52 5.30
N LEU A 105 -1.22 25.67 5.62
CA LEU A 105 -1.72 25.98 6.95
C LEU A 105 -3.18 25.51 7.05
N ILE A 106 -3.47 24.67 8.02
CA ILE A 106 -4.81 24.13 8.26
C ILE A 106 -5.15 24.21 9.76
N ASN A 107 -6.44 24.18 10.09
CA ASN A 107 -6.85 23.99 11.49
C ASN A 107 -6.52 22.56 11.96
N ASN A 108 -6.36 22.38 13.29
CA ASN A 108 -5.97 21.08 13.87
C ASN A 108 -7.07 20.02 13.83
N ILE A 109 -8.31 20.37 13.45
CA ILE A 109 -9.41 19.41 13.38
C ILE A 109 -9.11 18.42 12.26
N GLN A 110 -9.03 17.14 12.62
CA GLN A 110 -8.80 16.03 11.66
C GLN A 110 -7.50 16.16 10.84
N ILE A 111 -6.43 16.65 11.47
CA ILE A 111 -5.14 16.88 10.83
C ILE A 111 -4.63 15.66 10.03
N ASP A 112 -4.82 14.44 10.56
CA ASP A 112 -4.41 13.20 9.89
C ASP A 112 -5.17 12.95 8.59
N ALA A 113 -6.46 13.25 8.57
CA ALA A 113 -7.30 13.13 7.38
C ALA A 113 -6.88 14.15 6.32
N LYS A 114 -6.75 15.41 6.71
CA LYS A 114 -6.35 16.52 5.83
C LYS A 114 -4.95 16.29 5.25
N SER A 115 -3.98 15.95 6.11
CA SER A 115 -2.61 15.67 5.65
C SER A 115 -2.51 14.48 4.70
N ARG A 116 -3.46 13.53 4.77
CA ARG A 116 -3.55 12.43 3.82
C ARG A 116 -3.99 12.90 2.44
N ILE A 117 -4.88 13.88 2.36
CA ILE A 117 -5.30 14.49 1.08
C ILE A 117 -4.10 15.12 0.39
N PHE A 118 -3.31 15.92 1.10
CA PHE A 118 -2.09 16.54 0.54
C PHE A 118 -1.06 15.50 0.10
N LEU A 119 -0.92 14.40 0.86
CA LEU A 119 -0.04 13.31 0.50
C LEU A 119 -0.44 12.69 -0.84
N VAL A 120 -1.72 12.37 -1.00
CA VAL A 120 -2.25 11.77 -2.23
C VAL A 120 -2.16 12.76 -3.40
N LEU A 121 -2.52 14.03 -3.17
CA LEU A 121 -2.40 15.09 -4.17
C LEU A 121 -0.95 15.27 -4.66
N SER A 122 0.03 15.22 -3.74
CA SER A 122 1.44 15.35 -4.12
C SER A 122 1.91 14.19 -5.01
N ILE A 123 1.43 12.98 -4.77
CA ILE A 123 1.71 11.81 -5.60
C ILE A 123 1.14 12.02 -7.01
N TRP A 124 -0.12 12.45 -7.13
CA TRP A 124 -0.74 12.68 -8.44
C TRP A 124 -0.11 13.83 -9.21
N LYS A 125 0.22 14.94 -8.55
CA LYS A 125 0.97 16.06 -9.17
C LYS A 125 2.35 15.60 -9.66
N LEU A 126 2.99 14.68 -8.94
CA LEU A 126 4.28 14.11 -9.35
C LEU A 126 4.14 13.21 -10.59
N ILE A 127 3.12 12.33 -10.62
CA ILE A 127 2.83 11.47 -11.78
C ILE A 127 2.55 12.32 -13.01
N ASP A 128 1.65 13.32 -12.91
CA ASP A 128 1.32 14.24 -14.01
C ASP A 128 2.57 14.99 -14.53
N LYS A 129 3.42 15.48 -13.62
CA LYS A 129 4.69 16.10 -13.95
C LYS A 129 5.60 15.17 -14.75
N ILE A 130 5.73 13.91 -14.33
CA ILE A 130 6.59 12.93 -15.00
C ILE A 130 6.03 12.62 -16.39
N ILE A 131 4.73 12.34 -16.51
CA ILE A 131 4.09 12.02 -17.80
C ILE A 131 4.23 13.18 -18.79
N LYS A 132 3.99 14.41 -18.34
CA LYS A 132 4.12 15.61 -19.20
C LYS A 132 5.55 15.85 -19.67
N LYS A 133 6.52 15.57 -18.82
CA LYS A 133 7.93 15.84 -19.12
C LYS A 133 8.55 14.81 -20.05
N TYR A 134 8.15 13.57 -19.94
CA TYR A 134 8.72 12.44 -20.66
C TYR A 134 7.68 11.82 -21.62
N LYS A 135 7.08 12.65 -22.47
CA LYS A 135 6.07 12.24 -23.44
C LYS A 135 6.53 11.05 -24.29
N ASN A 136 5.60 10.16 -24.62
CA ASN A 136 5.81 9.00 -25.50
C ASN A 136 6.69 7.87 -24.92
N GLN A 137 6.84 7.79 -23.60
CA GLN A 137 7.53 6.67 -22.94
C GLN A 137 6.54 5.78 -22.21
N ASP A 138 6.78 4.48 -22.22
CA ASP A 138 6.01 3.53 -21.42
C ASP A 138 6.61 3.47 -20.01
N PHE A 139 5.81 3.92 -19.04
CA PHE A 139 6.21 3.96 -17.64
C PHE A 139 5.49 2.91 -16.83
N PHE A 140 6.24 2.25 -15.96
CA PHE A 140 5.71 1.40 -14.91
C PHE A 140 5.92 2.06 -13.53
N PHE A 141 4.83 2.48 -12.90
CA PHE A 141 4.85 3.15 -11.61
C PHE A 141 4.64 2.16 -10.46
N MET A 142 5.54 2.20 -9.48
CA MET A 142 5.50 1.37 -8.27
C MET A 142 5.43 2.26 -7.04
N MET A 143 4.52 1.93 -6.11
CA MET A 143 4.31 2.68 -4.87
C MET A 143 4.21 1.76 -3.66
N ASP A 144 4.54 2.30 -2.48
CA ASP A 144 4.27 1.68 -1.18
C ASP A 144 3.18 2.42 -0.37
N ILE A 145 2.65 3.48 -0.94
CA ILE A 145 1.60 4.32 -0.35
C ILE A 145 0.42 4.36 -1.31
N PRO A 146 -0.80 4.05 -0.86
CA PRO A 146 -1.98 4.14 -1.71
C PRO A 146 -2.18 5.55 -2.25
N PRO A 147 -2.28 5.74 -3.58
CA PRO A 147 -2.54 7.03 -4.20
C PRO A 147 -4.03 7.40 -4.18
N TYR A 148 -4.76 6.96 -3.16
CA TYR A 148 -6.19 7.19 -2.99
C TYR A 148 -6.54 7.52 -1.55
N ILE A 149 -7.72 8.11 -1.37
CA ILE A 149 -8.29 8.45 -0.08
C ILE A 149 -9.39 7.45 0.21
N SER A 150 -9.34 6.81 1.38
CA SER A 150 -10.37 5.85 1.78
C SER A 150 -11.74 6.54 1.95
N PRO A 151 -12.86 5.85 1.69
CA PRO A 151 -14.21 6.40 1.88
C PRO A 151 -14.44 6.93 3.29
N ASN A 152 -13.93 6.23 4.31
CA ASN A 152 -14.07 6.67 5.70
C ASN A 152 -13.34 7.99 5.95
N LEU A 153 -12.17 8.18 5.36
CA LEU A 153 -11.42 9.42 5.46
C LEU A 153 -12.15 10.57 4.76
N LEU A 154 -12.74 10.32 3.60
CA LEU A 154 -13.56 11.29 2.87
C LEU A 154 -14.79 11.71 3.66
N ARG A 155 -15.46 10.77 4.36
CA ARG A 155 -16.59 11.09 5.26
C ARG A 155 -16.17 12.03 6.37
N LEU A 156 -15.06 11.74 7.04
CA LEU A 156 -14.55 12.59 8.13
C LEU A 156 -14.25 14.02 7.67
N VAL A 157 -13.72 14.18 6.47
CA VAL A 157 -13.33 15.49 5.94
C VAL A 157 -14.52 16.29 5.43
N LYS A 158 -15.56 15.64 4.85
CA LYS A 158 -16.73 16.32 4.27
C LYS A 158 -17.51 17.23 5.24
N PHE A 159 -17.55 16.86 6.52
CA PHE A 159 -18.30 17.62 7.51
C PHE A 159 -17.62 18.93 7.97
N ASN A 160 -16.31 19.10 7.70
CA ASN A 160 -15.49 20.23 8.11
C ASN A 160 -14.54 20.71 7.00
N LEU A 161 -15.03 20.73 5.75
CA LEU A 161 -14.19 21.14 4.61
C LEU A 161 -14.00 22.66 4.63
N GLU A 162 -12.77 23.05 4.94
CA GLU A 162 -12.25 24.37 4.59
C GLU A 162 -12.24 24.54 3.07
N GLU A 163 -12.47 25.76 2.58
CA GLU A 163 -12.54 26.06 1.16
C GLU A 163 -11.28 25.62 0.40
N ASN A 164 -10.12 25.82 0.99
CA ASN A 164 -8.82 25.38 0.45
C ASN A 164 -8.76 23.85 0.25
N LEU A 165 -9.31 23.07 1.18
CA LEU A 165 -9.35 21.62 1.05
C LEU A 165 -10.30 21.15 -0.05
N ARG A 166 -11.39 21.89 -0.28
CA ARG A 166 -12.30 21.62 -1.39
C ARG A 166 -11.59 21.76 -2.73
N CYS A 167 -10.86 22.85 -2.95
CA CYS A 167 -10.07 23.06 -4.17
C CYS A 167 -9.04 21.93 -4.37
N HIS A 168 -8.36 21.52 -3.32
CA HIS A 168 -7.40 20.40 -3.40
C HIS A 168 -8.05 19.05 -3.70
N MET A 169 -9.28 18.83 -3.23
CA MET A 169 -10.05 17.63 -3.58
C MET A 169 -10.49 17.64 -5.03
N GLU A 170 -10.91 18.79 -5.55
CA GLU A 170 -11.24 18.99 -6.97
C GLU A 170 -10.01 18.79 -7.85
N ASP A 171 -8.87 19.37 -7.49
CA ASP A 171 -7.57 19.15 -8.16
C ASP A 171 -7.23 17.64 -8.20
N LEU A 172 -7.39 16.95 -7.08
CA LEU A 172 -7.10 15.53 -7.00
C LEU A 172 -8.02 14.70 -7.90
N GLN A 173 -9.31 15.01 -7.90
CA GLN A 173 -10.28 14.36 -8.76
C GLN A 173 -9.93 14.59 -10.23
N ASN A 174 -9.74 15.85 -10.64
CA ASN A 174 -9.39 16.22 -12.00
C ASN A 174 -8.10 15.53 -12.47
N LEU A 175 -7.05 15.50 -11.63
CA LEU A 175 -5.79 14.82 -11.97
C LEU A 175 -5.98 13.32 -12.10
N SER A 176 -6.72 12.70 -11.17
CA SER A 176 -6.92 11.26 -11.19
C SER A 176 -7.82 10.81 -12.35
N GLU A 177 -8.76 11.63 -12.80
CA GLU A 177 -9.64 11.34 -13.95
C GLU A 177 -8.93 11.57 -15.29
N LYS A 178 -8.05 12.57 -15.36
CA LYS A 178 -7.33 12.93 -16.58
C LYS A 178 -6.28 11.91 -17.02
N ILE A 179 -5.70 11.19 -16.07
CA ILE A 179 -4.65 10.22 -16.36
C ILE A 179 -5.31 8.87 -16.65
N GLU A 180 -5.48 8.57 -17.91
CA GLU A 180 -5.97 7.28 -18.41
C GLU A 180 -4.80 6.33 -18.68
N ASN A 181 -5.07 5.01 -18.67
CA ASN A 181 -4.14 3.94 -19.07
C ASN A 181 -2.79 3.97 -18.34
N LEU A 182 -2.82 4.14 -17.03
CA LEU A 182 -1.62 4.19 -16.22
C LEU A 182 -1.18 2.79 -15.76
N ASN A 183 0.05 2.40 -16.13
CA ASN A 183 0.69 1.20 -15.59
C ASN A 183 1.16 1.47 -14.16
N LEU A 184 0.26 1.31 -13.20
CA LEU A 184 0.47 1.65 -11.79
C LEU A 184 0.15 0.46 -10.88
N CYS A 185 1.07 0.14 -10.00
CA CYS A 185 0.83 -0.82 -8.93
C CYS A 185 1.31 -0.34 -7.56
N LEU A 186 0.71 -0.91 -6.55
CA LEU A 186 1.16 -0.82 -5.17
C LEU A 186 1.76 -2.14 -4.72
N ILE A 187 2.78 -2.03 -3.87
CA ILE A 187 3.35 -3.15 -3.16
C ILE A 187 3.34 -2.87 -1.66
N SER A 188 2.82 -3.79 -0.88
CA SER A 188 2.79 -3.71 0.56
C SER A 188 3.27 -5.02 1.20
N LYS A 189 4.01 -4.89 2.31
CA LYS A 189 4.35 -6.02 3.19
C LYS A 189 3.31 -6.22 4.30
N ASN A 190 2.48 -5.23 4.53
CA ASN A 190 1.40 -5.28 5.50
C ASN A 190 0.11 -5.61 4.77
N PHE A 191 -0.56 -6.64 5.19
CA PHE A 191 -1.86 -7.01 4.64
C PHE A 191 -2.87 -5.90 4.96
N ARG A 192 -3.40 -5.28 3.91
CA ARG A 192 -4.38 -4.20 4.01
C ARG A 192 -5.79 -4.69 3.83
N ALA A 193 -5.93 -5.88 3.29
CA ALA A 193 -7.20 -6.46 2.92
C ALA A 193 -7.35 -7.84 3.56
N SER A 194 -8.57 -8.16 3.94
CA SER A 194 -8.97 -9.46 4.44
C SER A 194 -9.72 -10.22 3.34
N PHE A 195 -9.60 -11.55 3.30
CA PHE A 195 -10.33 -12.38 2.32
C PHE A 195 -11.85 -12.31 2.44
N THR A 196 -12.37 -11.86 3.59
CA THR A 196 -13.79 -11.92 3.94
C THR A 196 -14.70 -11.09 3.03
N ASN A 197 -14.17 -10.05 2.37
CA ASN A 197 -14.98 -9.06 1.65
C ASN A 197 -14.69 -9.02 0.15
N PHE A 198 -14.05 -10.06 -0.42
CA PHE A 198 -13.55 -10.01 -1.78
C PHE A 198 -14.09 -11.12 -2.65
N LYS A 199 -14.31 -10.79 -3.92
CA LYS A 199 -14.61 -11.77 -4.96
C LYS A 199 -13.31 -12.14 -5.68
N SER A 200 -13.01 -13.45 -5.75
CA SER A 200 -11.98 -13.93 -6.65
C SER A 200 -12.39 -13.69 -8.10
N LEU A 201 -11.48 -13.15 -8.90
CA LEU A 201 -11.67 -12.91 -10.33
C LEU A 201 -11.27 -14.12 -11.19
N GLU A 202 -10.54 -15.06 -10.59
CA GLU A 202 -10.11 -16.30 -11.21
C GLU A 202 -10.94 -17.47 -10.68
N GLU A 203 -10.70 -18.68 -11.15
CA GLU A 203 -11.47 -19.87 -10.76
C GLU A 203 -11.46 -20.15 -9.25
N ASN A 204 -12.50 -20.82 -8.71
CA ASN A 204 -12.68 -21.19 -7.30
C ASN A 204 -13.16 -20.06 -6.36
N LYS A 205 -14.00 -19.15 -6.83
CA LYS A 205 -14.53 -18.01 -6.08
C LYS A 205 -15.13 -18.33 -4.71
N GLN A 206 -15.91 -19.41 -4.60
CA GLN A 206 -16.61 -19.77 -3.37
C GLN A 206 -15.69 -20.33 -2.26
N GLN A 207 -14.56 -20.92 -2.64
CA GLN A 207 -13.67 -21.58 -1.70
C GLN A 207 -12.91 -20.60 -0.80
N TRP A 208 -12.52 -19.43 -1.31
CA TRP A 208 -11.80 -18.41 -0.53
C TRP A 208 -12.65 -17.78 0.57
N LEU A 209 -13.94 -17.55 0.34
CA LEU A 209 -14.88 -17.08 1.36
C LEU A 209 -15.01 -18.10 2.48
N SER A 210 -15.19 -19.39 2.13
CA SER A 210 -15.31 -20.47 3.13
C SER A 210 -14.04 -20.66 3.96
N ILE A 211 -12.87 -20.38 3.40
CA ILE A 211 -11.60 -20.44 4.15
C ILE A 211 -11.58 -19.35 5.21
N SER A 212 -11.86 -18.12 4.83
CA SER A 212 -11.84 -16.99 5.75
C SER A 212 -12.80 -17.17 6.93
N GLU A 213 -14.01 -17.67 6.67
CA GLU A 213 -14.99 -18.00 7.71
C GLU A 213 -14.46 -19.07 8.68
N LYS A 214 -13.76 -20.08 8.18
CA LYS A 214 -13.19 -21.15 8.99
C LYS A 214 -12.01 -20.71 9.86
N ILE A 215 -11.09 -19.93 9.28
CA ILE A 215 -9.84 -19.58 9.98
C ILE A 215 -9.96 -18.31 10.82
N GLY A 216 -10.82 -17.35 10.42
CA GLY A 216 -10.91 -16.01 10.98
C GLY A 216 -9.84 -15.05 10.43
N SER A 217 -10.19 -13.79 10.30
CA SER A 217 -9.36 -12.74 9.66
C SER A 217 -7.96 -12.57 10.29
N ASN A 218 -7.82 -12.81 11.59
CA ASN A 218 -6.55 -12.66 12.30
C ASN A 218 -5.50 -13.72 11.90
N TYR A 219 -5.91 -14.81 11.25
CA TYR A 219 -5.02 -15.92 10.89
C TYR A 219 -4.73 -16.02 9.39
N GLU A 220 -5.24 -15.10 8.59
CA GLU A 220 -5.03 -15.09 7.13
C GLU A 220 -3.56 -15.02 6.74
N GLY A 221 -2.76 -14.21 7.43
CA GLY A 221 -1.32 -14.15 7.20
C GLY A 221 -0.61 -15.48 7.46
N TYR A 222 -1.03 -16.23 8.49
CA TYR A 222 -0.48 -17.54 8.78
C TYR A 222 -0.95 -18.60 7.76
N PHE A 223 -2.19 -18.52 7.31
CA PHE A 223 -2.70 -19.34 6.21
C PHE A 223 -1.88 -19.13 4.95
N LEU A 224 -1.69 -17.87 4.52
CA LEU A 224 -0.90 -17.51 3.34
C LEU A 224 0.54 -18.03 3.42
N LYS A 225 1.18 -17.94 4.59
CA LYS A 225 2.54 -18.45 4.81
C LYS A 225 2.65 -19.96 4.57
N ASN A 226 1.59 -20.72 4.83
CA ASN A 226 1.57 -22.17 4.60
C ASN A 226 1.08 -22.53 3.20
N TYR A 227 0.27 -21.67 2.59
CA TYR A 227 -0.25 -21.85 1.24
C TYR A 227 0.80 -21.51 0.17
N LEU A 228 1.43 -20.32 0.26
CA LEU A 228 2.47 -19.84 -0.65
C LEU A 228 3.83 -20.35 -0.15
N ASN A 229 4.41 -21.35 -0.80
CA ASN A 229 5.62 -21.99 -0.29
C ASN A 229 6.83 -21.97 -1.24
N LYS A 230 6.63 -21.52 -2.49
CA LYS A 230 7.70 -21.33 -3.47
C LYS A 230 7.73 -19.88 -3.93
N ILE A 231 8.91 -19.32 -4.10
CA ILE A 231 9.09 -17.97 -4.66
C ILE A 231 8.33 -17.88 -5.97
N GLY A 232 7.52 -16.82 -6.14
CA GLY A 232 6.62 -16.64 -7.27
C GLY A 232 5.27 -17.34 -7.15
N ASP A 233 5.00 -18.07 -6.04
CA ASP A 233 3.63 -18.51 -5.74
C ASP A 233 2.75 -17.30 -5.49
N ARG A 234 1.54 -17.28 -6.04
CA ARG A 234 0.53 -16.26 -5.78
C ARG A 234 -0.85 -16.85 -5.51
N THR A 235 -1.67 -16.08 -4.84
CA THR A 235 -3.12 -16.32 -4.78
C THR A 235 -3.78 -15.97 -6.12
N PRO A 236 -5.03 -16.34 -6.35
CA PRO A 236 -5.86 -15.70 -7.36
C PRO A 236 -5.90 -14.19 -7.17
N PHE A 237 -6.25 -13.46 -8.24
CA PHE A 237 -6.61 -12.06 -8.12
C PHE A 237 -8.00 -11.91 -7.49
N PHE A 238 -8.11 -10.95 -6.61
CA PHE A 238 -9.34 -10.57 -5.94
C PHE A 238 -9.74 -9.15 -6.36
N CYS A 239 -11.02 -8.88 -6.38
CA CYS A 239 -11.55 -7.53 -6.56
C CYS A 239 -12.36 -7.13 -5.34
N PHE A 240 -12.14 -5.92 -4.88
CA PHE A 240 -13.00 -5.30 -3.88
C PHE A 240 -14.29 -4.85 -4.56
N ASP A 241 -15.39 -5.52 -4.23
CA ASP A 241 -16.72 -5.15 -4.74
C ASP A 241 -17.26 -3.97 -3.91
N ASN A 242 -17.11 -2.79 -4.44
CA ASN A 242 -17.67 -1.57 -3.85
C ASN A 242 -19.18 -1.50 -4.09
N ASN A 243 -19.96 -2.45 -3.59
CA ASN A 243 -21.41 -2.30 -3.46
C ASN A 243 -21.81 -1.24 -2.40
N ILE A 244 -20.88 -0.45 -1.92
CA ILE A 244 -21.14 0.72 -1.11
C ILE A 244 -21.50 1.86 -2.06
N ASN A 245 -22.78 1.91 -2.42
CA ASN A 245 -23.41 2.83 -3.38
C ASN A 245 -23.27 4.34 -3.04
N GLU A 246 -22.51 4.72 -2.02
CA GLU A 246 -22.44 6.12 -1.57
C GLU A 246 -21.12 6.83 -1.84
N TYR A 247 -20.07 6.12 -2.22
CA TYR A 247 -18.76 6.73 -2.46
C TYR A 247 -18.13 6.17 -3.72
N LYS A 248 -18.12 6.97 -4.79
CA LYS A 248 -17.19 6.77 -5.88
C LYS A 248 -15.80 7.09 -5.33
N PRO A 249 -14.90 6.10 -5.10
CA PRO A 249 -13.52 6.42 -4.83
C PRO A 249 -12.98 7.19 -6.04
N ASN A 250 -12.03 8.11 -5.85
CA ASN A 250 -11.41 8.88 -6.93
C ASN A 250 -10.72 8.02 -8.01
N PHE A 251 -10.88 6.71 -7.96
CA PHE A 251 -10.36 5.69 -8.86
C PHE A 251 -11.44 4.93 -9.66
N GLY A 252 -12.64 5.51 -9.78
CA GLY A 252 -13.72 4.92 -10.56
C GLY A 252 -14.53 3.86 -9.79
N GLU A 253 -15.56 3.35 -10.46
CA GLU A 253 -16.58 2.47 -9.88
C GLU A 253 -16.11 1.05 -9.57
N LYS A 254 -14.93 0.66 -10.07
CA LYS A 254 -14.47 -0.74 -10.09
C LYS A 254 -13.57 -1.15 -8.90
N GLY A 255 -13.12 -0.21 -8.04
CA GLY A 255 -12.28 -0.54 -6.88
C GLY A 255 -10.85 -0.96 -7.24
N PHE A 256 -10.33 -2.01 -6.58
CA PHE A 256 -8.95 -2.49 -6.72
C PHE A 256 -8.93 -3.97 -7.06
N ILE A 257 -7.97 -4.35 -7.92
CA ILE A 257 -7.54 -5.73 -8.13
C ILE A 257 -6.30 -5.94 -7.28
N PHE A 258 -6.25 -7.03 -6.52
CA PHE A 258 -5.10 -7.36 -5.68
C PHE A 258 -4.88 -8.87 -5.59
N CYS A 259 -3.65 -9.26 -5.24
CA CYS A 259 -3.30 -10.62 -4.87
C CYS A 259 -2.19 -10.62 -3.83
N TYR A 260 -1.96 -11.79 -3.22
CA TYR A 260 -0.80 -12.04 -2.37
C TYR A 260 0.18 -12.94 -3.09
N PHE A 261 1.47 -12.69 -2.90
CA PHE A 261 2.51 -13.51 -3.52
C PHE A 261 3.74 -13.66 -2.63
N LEU A 262 4.48 -14.75 -2.81
CA LEU A 262 5.73 -14.99 -2.12
C LEU A 262 6.89 -14.43 -2.92
N GLY A 263 7.55 -13.41 -2.38
CA GLY A 263 8.70 -12.76 -2.98
C GLY A 263 10.04 -13.46 -2.71
N PRO A 264 11.14 -12.96 -3.30
CA PRO A 264 12.46 -13.61 -3.29
C PRO A 264 13.06 -13.79 -1.88
N ASN A 265 12.66 -12.99 -0.91
CA ASN A 265 13.15 -13.07 0.47
C ASN A 265 12.26 -13.92 1.39
N ASN A 266 11.48 -14.83 0.85
CA ASN A 266 10.46 -15.61 1.58
C ASN A 266 9.47 -14.72 2.36
N LYS A 267 9.23 -13.50 1.87
CA LYS A 267 8.24 -12.57 2.43
C LYS A 267 7.00 -12.57 1.56
N ILE A 268 5.85 -12.50 2.21
CA ILE A 268 4.58 -12.35 1.53
C ILE A 268 4.37 -10.86 1.27
N TYR A 269 4.01 -10.54 0.05
CA TYR A 269 3.67 -9.21 -0.41
C TYR A 269 2.23 -9.18 -0.88
N GLN A 270 1.61 -8.04 -0.76
CA GLN A 270 0.34 -7.71 -1.39
C GLN A 270 0.63 -6.81 -2.59
N PHE A 271 0.14 -7.23 -3.75
CA PHE A 271 0.06 -6.43 -4.97
C PHE A 271 -1.33 -5.83 -5.06
N GLU A 272 -1.43 -4.57 -5.46
CA GLU A 272 -2.70 -3.89 -5.74
C GLU A 272 -2.57 -3.04 -7.01
N MET A 273 -3.63 -3.00 -7.82
CA MET A 273 -3.78 -2.02 -8.90
C MET A 273 -5.20 -1.46 -8.92
N PRO A 274 -5.41 -0.20 -9.35
CA PRO A 274 -6.76 0.34 -9.55
C PRO A 274 -7.47 -0.42 -10.68
N ALA A 275 -8.67 -0.97 -10.41
CA ALA A 275 -9.40 -1.81 -11.36
C ALA A 275 -9.87 -1.05 -12.62
N ARG A 276 -9.88 0.28 -12.61
CA ARG A 276 -10.18 1.11 -13.78
C ARG A 276 -9.10 1.04 -14.87
N TYR A 277 -7.87 0.69 -14.50
CA TYR A 277 -6.74 0.62 -15.46
C TYR A 277 -6.63 -0.71 -16.19
N GLY A 278 -7.45 -1.68 -15.85
CA GLY A 278 -7.45 -2.95 -16.56
C GLY A 278 -8.14 -4.08 -15.79
N ASP A 279 -8.09 -5.24 -16.41
CA ASP A 279 -8.63 -6.50 -15.91
C ASP A 279 -7.53 -7.40 -15.29
N VAL A 280 -7.84 -8.68 -15.14
CA VAL A 280 -6.92 -9.71 -14.64
C VAL A 280 -5.69 -9.86 -15.54
N SER A 281 -5.81 -9.68 -16.85
CA SER A 281 -4.69 -9.78 -17.79
C SER A 281 -3.68 -8.65 -17.54
N VAL A 282 -4.17 -7.41 -17.45
CA VAL A 282 -3.34 -6.23 -17.12
C VAL A 282 -2.73 -6.37 -15.73
N ALA A 283 -3.51 -6.84 -14.74
CA ALA A 283 -3.01 -7.09 -13.39
C ALA A 283 -1.88 -8.11 -13.36
N SER A 284 -2.00 -9.18 -14.18
CA SER A 284 -0.97 -10.20 -14.31
C SER A 284 0.31 -9.64 -14.92
N ASP A 285 0.21 -8.83 -15.98
CA ASP A 285 1.36 -8.19 -16.61
C ASP A 285 2.08 -7.23 -15.65
N LEU A 286 1.34 -6.39 -14.94
CA LEU A 286 1.91 -5.47 -13.94
C LEU A 286 2.56 -6.23 -12.77
N LEU A 287 1.96 -7.34 -12.32
CA LEU A 287 2.54 -8.19 -11.28
C LEU A 287 3.84 -8.84 -11.76
N ASN A 288 3.90 -9.30 -13.01
CA ASN A 288 5.10 -9.87 -13.61
C ASN A 288 6.24 -8.84 -13.66
N LYS A 289 5.95 -7.60 -14.09
CA LYS A 289 6.90 -6.48 -14.08
C LYS A 289 7.37 -6.14 -12.66
N LEU A 290 6.44 -6.09 -11.70
CA LEU A 290 6.77 -5.83 -10.29
C LEU A 290 7.67 -6.93 -9.72
N PHE A 291 7.33 -8.19 -9.96
CA PHE A 291 8.10 -9.33 -9.48
C PHE A 291 9.50 -9.36 -10.11
N PHE A 292 9.62 -9.05 -11.41
CA PHE A 292 10.89 -8.85 -12.08
C PHE A 292 11.75 -7.79 -11.37
N CYS A 293 11.18 -6.64 -11.02
CA CYS A 293 11.89 -5.60 -10.28
C CYS A 293 12.31 -6.06 -8.88
N LEU A 294 11.55 -6.96 -8.25
CA LEU A 294 11.85 -7.51 -6.92
C LEU A 294 13.01 -8.50 -6.96
N ILE A 295 13.03 -9.45 -7.91
CA ILE A 295 14.08 -10.45 -8.02
C ILE A 295 15.43 -9.84 -8.42
N ASN A 296 15.41 -8.73 -9.17
CA ASN A 296 16.58 -7.98 -9.57
C ASN A 296 16.96 -6.86 -8.57
N SER A 297 16.35 -6.83 -7.40
CA SER A 297 16.66 -5.87 -6.34
C SER A 297 17.46 -6.55 -5.22
N PRO A 298 18.57 -5.95 -4.74
CA PRO A 298 19.27 -6.44 -3.57
C PRO A 298 18.52 -6.16 -2.26
N PHE A 299 17.32 -5.55 -2.35
CA PHE A 299 16.50 -5.14 -1.22
C PHE A 299 15.20 -5.93 -1.16
N ASP A 300 14.48 -5.74 -0.10
CA ASP A 300 13.12 -6.28 0.12
C ASP A 300 11.99 -5.42 -0.51
N LEU A 301 12.35 -4.50 -1.37
CA LEU A 301 11.47 -3.67 -2.23
C LEU A 301 12.15 -3.50 -3.59
N PRO A 302 11.41 -3.25 -4.67
CA PRO A 302 11.96 -2.89 -5.96
C PRO A 302 12.97 -1.75 -5.84
N LEU A 303 14.09 -1.85 -6.57
CA LEU A 303 15.17 -0.87 -6.47
C LEU A 303 14.71 0.59 -6.67
N PRO A 304 13.88 0.94 -7.67
CA PRO A 304 13.40 2.31 -7.84
C PRO A 304 12.60 2.80 -6.62
N LEU A 305 11.71 1.97 -6.09
CA LEU A 305 10.90 2.31 -4.93
C LEU A 305 11.73 2.44 -3.65
N LYS A 306 12.67 1.54 -3.44
CA LYS A 306 13.59 1.61 -2.29
C LYS A 306 14.42 2.88 -2.32
N THR A 307 14.90 3.26 -3.50
CA THR A 307 15.68 4.48 -3.70
C THR A 307 14.83 5.73 -3.44
N ALA A 308 13.58 5.78 -3.96
CA ALA A 308 12.64 6.86 -3.69
C ALA A 308 12.43 7.03 -2.17
N LYS A 309 12.19 5.93 -1.47
CA LYS A 309 11.98 5.92 -0.02
C LYS A 309 13.19 6.41 0.77
N LYS A 310 14.40 6.05 0.36
CA LYS A 310 15.65 6.51 1.01
C LYS A 310 15.91 8.00 0.81
N GLN A 311 15.51 8.57 -0.31
CA GLN A 311 15.74 9.97 -0.63
C GLN A 311 14.80 10.94 0.08
N ILE A 312 13.67 10.46 0.61
CA ILE A 312 12.79 11.30 1.43
C ILE A 312 13.39 11.47 2.82
N SER A 313 13.88 12.65 3.10
CA SER A 313 14.53 12.97 4.36
C SER A 313 13.56 13.62 5.35
N SER A 314 13.34 12.96 6.50
CA SER A 314 12.62 13.57 7.62
C SER A 314 13.29 14.87 8.09
N LYS A 315 14.63 14.90 8.05
CA LYS A 315 15.42 16.06 8.45
C LYS A 315 15.15 17.25 7.53
N PHE A 316 15.02 17.01 6.22
CA PHE A 316 14.68 18.06 5.26
C PHE A 316 13.28 18.62 5.54
N LEU A 317 12.28 17.77 5.69
CA LEU A 317 10.90 18.20 5.98
C LEU A 317 10.81 18.95 7.32
N ASN A 318 11.52 18.49 8.36
CA ASN A 318 11.58 19.19 9.65
C ASN A 318 12.22 20.58 9.53
N ASN A 319 13.36 20.68 8.85
CA ASN A 319 14.01 21.97 8.62
C ASN A 319 13.11 22.92 7.82
N TYR A 320 12.46 22.39 6.77
CA TYR A 320 11.52 23.13 5.94
C TYR A 320 10.32 23.66 6.76
N LEU A 321 9.70 22.81 7.58
CA LEU A 321 8.63 23.23 8.49
C LEU A 321 9.08 24.27 9.50
N ASN A 322 10.27 24.10 10.09
CA ASN A 322 10.81 25.06 11.04
C ASN A 322 11.08 26.45 10.41
N ILE A 323 11.54 26.46 9.15
CA ILE A 323 11.75 27.71 8.41
C ILE A 323 10.40 28.41 8.16
N ILE A 324 9.38 27.68 7.72
CA ILE A 324 8.04 28.24 7.51
C ILE A 324 7.45 28.72 8.83
N ALA A 325 7.51 27.92 9.89
CA ALA A 325 6.97 28.28 11.19
C ALA A 325 7.60 29.57 11.75
N LYS A 326 8.92 29.73 11.60
CA LYS A 326 9.61 30.98 11.98
C LYS A 326 9.21 32.15 11.10
N ALA A 327 9.14 31.97 9.79
CA ALA A 327 8.78 33.02 8.83
C ALA A 327 7.32 33.50 9.00
N THR A 328 6.43 32.65 9.49
CA THR A 328 5.01 32.96 9.72
C THR A 328 4.71 33.38 11.15
N GLY A 329 5.71 33.42 12.07
CA GLY A 329 5.49 33.65 13.50
C GLY A 329 4.71 32.53 14.20
N PHE A 330 4.62 31.35 13.57
CA PHE A 330 3.88 30.19 14.09
C PHE A 330 4.63 29.51 15.26
N LYS A 331 5.93 29.73 15.35
CA LYS A 331 6.79 29.26 16.43
C LYS A 331 7.84 30.32 16.70
N GLU A 332 7.88 30.85 17.93
CA GLU A 332 8.93 31.75 18.40
C GLU A 332 10.28 31.04 18.57
#